data_f7925bb5c30cc28a08d2495f894ab0ad
#
_entry.id   f7925bb5c30cc28a08d2495f894ab0ad
#
_cell.length_a   1.000
_cell.length_b   1.000
_cell.length_c   1.000
_cell.angle_alpha   90.00
_cell.angle_beta   90.00
_cell.angle_gamma   90.00
#
_symmetry.space_group_name_H-M   'P 1'
#
loop_
_entity.id
_entity.type
_entity.pdbx_description
1 polymer ?
#
loop_
_entity_poly.entity_id
_entity_poly.type
_entity_poly.pdbx_seq_one_letter_code
_entity_poly.pdbx_strand_id
1 'polypeptide(L)'
;ARSIGENLRAADREELSALTLKPPVSIIADGINSAVACYTLCLRDGDRPCAIFGVNNSGNPESGIVWCLGTDDLFGIAVKFLRNSKEWLNELHSKHRLLFNVVDERQTVYIKWLKWLGFEFIEEFDKYGIEGRRFRLFTRYHV
;
A
#
# COMPACT_ATOMS: atom_id res chain seq x y z
N ALA A 1 11.36 6.82 5.98
CA ALA A 1 10.42 7.62 5.14
C ALA A 1 11.14 8.36 4.02
N ARG A 2 12.22 9.06 4.33
CA ARG A 2 12.90 9.92 3.35
C ARG A 2 13.41 9.13 2.14
N SER A 3 14.14 8.04 2.36
CA SER A 3 14.72 7.25 1.27
C SER A 3 13.65 6.75 0.30
N ILE A 4 12.57 6.21 0.83
CA ILE A 4 11.45 5.71 -0.01
C ILE A 4 10.73 6.87 -0.67
N GLY A 5 10.41 7.93 0.09
CA GLY A 5 9.68 9.09 -0.42
C GLY A 5 10.39 9.81 -1.56
N GLU A 6 11.70 9.92 -1.50
CA GLU A 6 12.50 10.55 -2.54
C GLU A 6 12.72 9.66 -3.77
N ASN A 7 12.54 8.34 -3.63
CA ASN A 7 12.80 7.36 -4.68
C ASN A 7 11.56 6.55 -5.07
N LEU A 8 10.36 7.06 -4.84
CA LEU A 8 9.13 6.36 -5.20
C LEU A 8 9.06 5.97 -6.67
N ARG A 9 8.47 4.81 -6.91
CA ARG A 9 8.06 4.40 -8.26
C ARG A 9 7.17 5.50 -8.86
N ALA A 10 7.26 5.68 -10.18
CA ALA A 10 6.45 6.69 -10.87
C ALA A 10 4.95 6.51 -10.61
N ALA A 11 4.46 5.27 -10.65
CA ALA A 11 3.04 4.96 -10.38
C ALA A 11 2.60 5.34 -8.97
N ASP A 12 3.44 5.11 -7.96
CA ASP A 12 3.14 5.51 -6.59
C ASP A 12 3.12 7.02 -6.43
N ARG A 13 4.05 7.70 -7.06
CA ARG A 13 4.11 9.16 -7.05
C ARG A 13 2.88 9.78 -7.72
N GLU A 14 2.46 9.23 -8.85
CA GLU A 14 1.26 9.67 -9.56
C GLU A 14 0.00 9.46 -8.73
N GLU A 15 -0.11 8.30 -8.05
CA GLU A 15 -1.25 8.01 -7.18
C GLU A 15 -1.33 8.98 -6.01
N LEU A 16 -0.23 9.24 -5.33
CA LEU A 16 -0.21 10.21 -4.22
C LEU A 16 -0.53 11.62 -4.69
N SER A 17 -0.02 12.02 -5.85
CA SER A 17 -0.31 13.33 -6.43
C SER A 17 -1.79 13.47 -6.80
N ALA A 18 -2.45 12.37 -7.17
CA ALA A 18 -3.88 12.36 -7.45
C ALA A 18 -4.73 12.52 -6.20
N LEU A 19 -4.19 12.20 -5.02
CA LEU A 19 -4.92 12.21 -3.75
C LEU A 19 -4.67 13.46 -2.92
N THR A 20 -3.45 14.02 -2.97
CA THR A 20 -3.07 15.09 -2.06
C THR A 20 -1.95 15.95 -2.64
N LEU A 21 -1.85 17.18 -2.15
CA LEU A 21 -0.74 18.09 -2.47
C LEU A 21 0.46 17.93 -1.54
N LYS A 22 0.35 17.09 -0.50
CA LYS A 22 1.44 16.84 0.44
C LYS A 22 2.61 16.12 -0.25
N PRO A 23 3.86 16.43 0.12
CA PRO A 23 5.02 15.70 -0.42
C PRO A 23 5.05 14.24 0.05
N PRO A 24 5.55 13.31 -0.77
CA PRO A 24 5.58 11.89 -0.44
C PRO A 24 6.23 11.57 0.91
N VAL A 25 7.33 12.21 1.26
CA VAL A 25 8.02 11.98 2.53
C VAL A 25 7.10 12.28 3.72
N SER A 26 6.33 13.35 3.66
CA SER A 26 5.36 13.70 4.71
C SER A 26 4.25 12.67 4.82
N ILE A 27 3.73 12.20 3.70
CA ILE A 27 2.67 11.18 3.68
C ILE A 27 3.15 9.90 4.34
N ILE A 28 4.36 9.45 3.99
CA ILE A 28 4.96 8.25 4.57
C ILE A 28 5.18 8.42 6.07
N ALA A 29 5.73 9.56 6.50
CA ALA A 29 5.95 9.84 7.91
C ALA A 29 4.64 9.82 8.70
N ASP A 30 3.58 10.46 8.18
CA ASP A 30 2.26 10.45 8.80
C ASP A 30 1.69 9.03 8.89
N GLY A 31 1.86 8.24 7.82
CA GLY A 31 1.45 6.84 7.79
C GLY A 31 2.14 6.01 8.86
N ILE A 32 3.45 6.14 8.99
CA ILE A 32 4.23 5.43 10.01
C ILE A 32 3.76 5.81 11.41
N ASN A 33 3.58 7.09 11.68
CA ASN A 33 3.17 7.59 12.99
C ASN A 33 1.77 7.13 13.38
N SER A 34 0.90 6.88 12.42
CA SER A 34 -0.49 6.46 12.65
C SER A 34 -0.69 4.95 12.51
N ALA A 35 0.34 4.21 12.11
CA ALA A 35 0.20 2.79 11.81
C ALA A 35 -0.01 1.95 13.08
N VAL A 36 -0.90 0.98 12.98
CA VAL A 36 -1.05 -0.08 13.97
C VAL A 36 0.07 -1.11 13.80
N ALA A 37 0.41 -1.41 12.55
CA ALA A 37 1.54 -2.26 12.17
C ALA A 37 2.16 -1.71 10.89
N CYS A 38 3.49 -1.71 10.83
CA CYS A 38 4.21 -1.15 9.69
C CYS A 38 5.53 -1.91 9.50
N TYR A 39 5.84 -2.25 8.26
CA TYR A 39 7.02 -3.05 7.90
C TYR A 39 7.76 -2.38 6.75
N THR A 40 9.09 -2.43 6.82
CA THR A 40 9.96 -1.95 5.76
C THR A 40 10.69 -3.12 5.13
N LEU A 41 10.68 -3.19 3.80
CA LEU A 41 11.45 -4.17 3.04
C LEU A 41 12.73 -3.50 2.54
N CYS A 42 13.85 -4.20 2.69
CA CYS A 42 15.16 -3.72 2.26
C CYS A 42 15.81 -4.71 1.31
N LEU A 43 16.64 -4.19 0.40
CA LEU A 43 17.49 -5.04 -0.41
C LEU A 43 18.56 -5.70 0.45
N ARG A 44 18.90 -6.96 0.10
CA ARG A 44 19.79 -7.79 0.90
C ARG A 44 21.21 -7.21 1.05
N ASP A 45 21.70 -6.49 0.06
CA ASP A 45 23.09 -6.10 -0.07
C ASP A 45 23.43 -4.71 0.50
N GLY A 46 22.47 -3.93 0.95
CA GLY A 46 22.80 -2.55 1.33
C GLY A 46 21.84 -1.89 2.30
N ASP A 47 21.01 -2.64 2.96
CA ASP A 47 20.00 -2.07 3.86
C ASP A 47 19.20 -0.94 3.19
N ARG A 48 19.20 -0.90 1.84
CA ARG A 48 18.46 0.12 1.09
C ARG A 48 16.97 -0.20 1.12
N PRO A 49 16.14 0.66 1.72
CA PRO A 49 14.71 0.44 1.75
C PRO A 49 14.12 0.45 0.33
N CYS A 50 13.31 -0.55 -0.01
CA CYS A 50 12.66 -0.63 -1.31
C CYS A 50 11.15 -0.60 -1.24
N ALA A 51 10.56 -0.83 -0.07
CA ALA A 51 9.12 -0.67 0.12
C ALA A 51 8.78 -0.51 1.59
N ILE A 52 7.65 0.12 1.83
CA ILE A 52 7.05 0.20 3.15
C ILE A 52 5.56 -0.12 3.02
N PHE A 53 5.04 -0.93 3.92
CA PHE A 53 3.63 -1.26 3.94
C PHE A 53 3.13 -1.37 5.38
N GLY A 54 1.85 -1.17 5.57
CA GLY A 54 1.28 -1.21 6.90
C GLY A 54 -0.23 -1.13 6.90
N VAL A 55 -0.78 -1.01 8.09
CA VAL A 55 -2.21 -0.87 8.33
C VAL A 55 -2.47 0.20 9.38
N ASN A 56 -3.43 1.06 9.10
CA ASN A 56 -3.88 2.13 9.99
C ASN A 56 -5.32 1.89 10.41
N ASN A 57 -5.70 2.44 11.56
CA ASN A 57 -7.09 2.41 12.00
C ASN A 57 -7.97 3.25 11.07
N SER A 58 -9.18 2.77 10.80
CA SER A 58 -10.15 3.45 9.93
C SER A 58 -11.24 4.20 10.67
N GLY A 59 -11.31 4.05 12.00
CA GLY A 59 -12.44 4.50 12.80
C GLY A 59 -13.46 3.40 13.08
N ASN A 60 -13.44 2.30 12.31
CA ASN A 60 -14.22 1.10 12.56
C ASN A 60 -13.29 0.04 13.16
N PRO A 61 -13.61 -0.56 14.34
CA PRO A 61 -12.73 -1.53 15.00
C PRO A 61 -12.40 -2.76 14.16
N GLU A 62 -13.27 -3.15 13.24
CA GLU A 62 -13.07 -4.35 12.42
C GLU A 62 -12.30 -4.07 11.13
N SER A 63 -12.14 -2.79 10.74
CA SER A 63 -11.59 -2.41 9.44
C SER A 63 -10.28 -1.65 9.58
N GLY A 64 -9.27 -2.08 8.85
CA GLY A 64 -7.99 -1.40 8.76
C GLY A 64 -7.70 -0.90 7.36
N ILE A 65 -7.07 0.26 7.26
CA ILE A 65 -6.64 0.84 5.99
C ILE A 65 -5.25 0.31 5.70
N VAL A 66 -5.15 -0.57 4.70
CA VAL A 66 -3.88 -1.16 4.27
C VAL A 66 -3.24 -0.28 3.20
N TRP A 67 -1.91 -0.17 3.23
CA TRP A 67 -1.18 0.65 2.27
C TRP A 67 0.20 0.09 1.98
N CYS A 68 0.72 0.40 0.81
CA CYS A 68 2.06 0.00 0.39
C CYS A 68 2.62 1.04 -0.58
N LEU A 69 3.86 1.44 -0.35
CA LEU A 69 4.58 2.36 -1.23
C LEU A 69 5.98 1.80 -1.47
N GLY A 70 6.45 1.89 -2.69
CA GLY A 70 7.72 1.29 -3.04
C GLY A 70 8.55 2.10 -4.02
N THR A 71 9.82 1.72 -4.10
CA THR A 71 10.76 2.18 -5.11
C THR A 71 10.80 1.17 -6.26
N ASP A 72 11.50 1.49 -7.34
CA ASP A 72 11.65 0.55 -8.46
C ASP A 72 12.39 -0.73 -8.05
N ASP A 73 13.17 -0.69 -6.98
CA ASP A 73 13.87 -1.87 -6.45
C ASP A 73 12.92 -2.96 -5.94
N LEU A 74 11.67 -2.61 -5.65
CA LEU A 74 10.66 -3.58 -5.19
C LEU A 74 10.48 -4.74 -6.17
N PHE A 75 10.60 -4.47 -7.47
CA PHE A 75 10.45 -5.51 -8.49
C PHE A 75 11.48 -6.63 -8.36
N GLY A 76 12.69 -6.32 -7.88
CA GLY A 76 13.75 -7.31 -7.69
C GLY A 76 13.46 -8.32 -6.58
N ILE A 77 12.56 -8.00 -5.65
CA ILE A 77 12.20 -8.88 -4.54
C ILE A 77 10.72 -9.26 -4.53
N ALA A 78 9.97 -8.85 -5.54
CA ALA A 78 8.51 -9.02 -5.58
C ALA A 78 8.07 -10.48 -5.46
N VAL A 79 8.74 -11.40 -6.17
CA VAL A 79 8.39 -12.82 -6.13
C VAL A 79 8.53 -13.38 -4.72
N LYS A 80 9.62 -13.09 -4.04
CA LYS A 80 9.86 -13.55 -2.66
C LYS A 80 8.86 -12.89 -1.70
N PHE A 81 8.60 -11.61 -1.86
CA PHE A 81 7.65 -10.87 -1.06
C PHE A 81 6.25 -11.48 -1.17
N LEU A 82 5.79 -11.74 -2.40
CA LEU A 82 4.48 -12.33 -2.63
C LEU A 82 4.39 -13.78 -2.16
N ARG A 83 5.47 -14.55 -2.30
CA ARG A 83 5.52 -15.94 -1.84
C ARG A 83 5.32 -16.08 -0.33
N ASN A 84 5.81 -15.11 0.43
CA ASN A 84 5.68 -15.10 1.89
C ASN A 84 4.47 -14.31 2.37
N SER A 85 3.53 -14.02 1.47
CA SER A 85 2.39 -13.16 1.76
C SER A 85 1.48 -13.64 2.88
N LYS A 86 1.34 -14.94 3.05
CA LYS A 86 0.47 -15.51 4.09
C LYS A 86 0.89 -15.02 5.48
N GLU A 87 2.18 -14.99 5.76
CA GLU A 87 2.71 -14.55 7.05
C GLU A 87 2.44 -13.07 7.30
N TRP A 88 2.84 -12.20 6.37
CA TRP A 88 2.68 -10.77 6.60
C TRP A 88 1.23 -10.30 6.44
N LEU A 89 0.40 -10.99 5.64
CA LEU A 89 -1.04 -10.70 5.62
C LEU A 89 -1.70 -11.04 6.95
N ASN A 90 -1.33 -12.16 7.58
CA ASN A 90 -1.82 -12.50 8.92
C ASN A 90 -1.42 -11.43 9.93
N GLU A 91 -0.21 -10.90 9.84
CA GLU A 91 0.23 -9.80 10.70
C GLU A 91 -0.62 -8.53 10.48
N LEU A 92 -0.91 -8.18 9.24
CA LEU A 92 -1.76 -7.03 8.92
C LEU A 92 -3.19 -7.23 9.43
N HIS A 93 -3.69 -8.47 9.42
CA HIS A 93 -5.01 -8.82 9.94
C HIS A 93 -5.06 -8.99 11.46
N SER A 94 -3.93 -8.89 12.17
CA SER A 94 -3.86 -9.21 13.59
C SER A 94 -4.87 -8.44 14.46
N LYS A 95 -5.22 -7.23 14.06
CA LYS A 95 -6.17 -6.37 14.79
C LYS A 95 -7.41 -5.98 13.97
N HIS A 96 -7.47 -6.35 12.71
CA HIS A 96 -8.57 -5.98 11.82
C HIS A 96 -8.98 -7.17 10.96
N ARG A 97 -10.25 -7.52 11.04
CA ARG A 97 -10.82 -8.59 10.24
C ARG A 97 -10.88 -8.23 8.76
N LEU A 98 -11.16 -6.97 8.47
CA LEU A 98 -11.24 -6.44 7.11
C LEU A 98 -10.08 -5.49 6.84
N LEU A 99 -9.38 -5.71 5.74
CA LEU A 99 -8.41 -4.75 5.19
C LEU A 99 -8.99 -4.14 3.92
N PHE A 100 -8.85 -2.84 3.77
CA PHE A 100 -9.36 -2.15 2.59
C PHE A 100 -8.53 -0.92 2.26
N ASN A 101 -8.62 -0.48 1.03
CA ASN A 101 -8.19 0.84 0.57
C ASN A 101 -8.66 1.02 -0.87
N VAL A 102 -8.33 2.16 -1.43
CA VAL A 102 -8.54 2.45 -2.85
C VAL A 102 -7.19 2.43 -3.56
N VAL A 103 -7.20 2.08 -4.84
CA VAL A 103 -6.01 2.07 -5.69
C VAL A 103 -6.33 2.78 -6.99
N ASP A 104 -5.40 3.63 -7.44
CA ASP A 104 -5.49 4.30 -8.73
C ASP A 104 -5.51 3.22 -9.84
N GLU A 105 -6.41 3.37 -10.81
CA GLU A 105 -6.52 2.42 -11.92
C GLU A 105 -5.22 2.27 -12.72
N ARG A 106 -4.36 3.28 -12.70
CA ARG A 106 -3.05 3.26 -13.36
C ARG A 106 -2.03 2.34 -12.69
N GLN A 107 -2.31 1.90 -11.45
CA GLN A 107 -1.45 0.97 -10.70
C GLN A 107 -1.62 -0.48 -11.18
N THR A 108 -1.34 -0.74 -12.43
CA THR A 108 -1.61 -2.05 -13.06
C THR A 108 -0.87 -3.20 -12.37
N VAL A 109 0.36 -2.97 -11.93
CA VAL A 109 1.15 -4.00 -11.23
C VAL A 109 0.54 -4.30 -9.86
N TYR A 110 0.25 -3.28 -9.06
CA TYR A 110 -0.36 -3.46 -7.74
C TYR A 110 -1.74 -4.12 -7.83
N ILE A 111 -2.53 -3.78 -8.84
CA ILE A 111 -3.84 -4.42 -9.04
C ILE A 111 -3.67 -5.93 -9.26
N LYS A 112 -2.68 -6.35 -10.05
CA LYS A 112 -2.39 -7.78 -10.25
C LYS A 112 -1.97 -8.45 -8.94
N TRP A 113 -1.10 -7.80 -8.17
CA TRP A 113 -0.64 -8.34 -6.89
C TRP A 113 -1.78 -8.44 -5.87
N LEU A 114 -2.64 -7.43 -5.79
CA LEU A 114 -3.80 -7.43 -4.91
C LEU A 114 -4.73 -8.60 -5.23
N LYS A 115 -5.00 -8.86 -6.50
CA LYS A 115 -5.80 -10.02 -6.92
C LYS A 115 -5.15 -11.33 -6.50
N TRP A 116 -3.84 -11.45 -6.71
CA TRP A 116 -3.09 -12.63 -6.32
C TRP A 116 -3.11 -12.85 -4.81
N LEU A 117 -3.08 -11.76 -4.03
CA LEU A 117 -3.12 -11.80 -2.56
C LEU A 117 -4.53 -12.10 -2.00
N GLY A 118 -5.53 -12.20 -2.85
CA GLY A 118 -6.89 -12.53 -2.43
C GLY A 118 -7.77 -11.32 -2.11
N PHE A 119 -7.35 -10.13 -2.50
CA PHE A 119 -8.22 -8.95 -2.40
C PHE A 119 -9.27 -8.97 -3.52
N GLU A 120 -10.45 -8.49 -3.19
CA GLU A 120 -11.56 -8.34 -4.13
C GLU A 120 -11.77 -6.87 -4.44
N PHE A 121 -12.08 -6.56 -5.71
CA PHE A 121 -12.42 -5.21 -6.15
C PHE A 121 -13.95 -5.11 -6.19
N ILE A 122 -14.49 -4.30 -5.29
CA ILE A 122 -15.95 -4.28 -5.06
C ILE A 122 -16.62 -3.01 -5.55
N GLU A 123 -15.88 -1.95 -5.85
CA GLU A 123 -16.46 -0.69 -6.33
C GLU A 123 -15.44 0.12 -7.10
N GLU A 124 -15.91 0.96 -8.02
CA GLU A 124 -15.10 1.89 -8.79
C GLU A 124 -15.61 3.31 -8.59
N PHE A 125 -14.69 4.25 -8.47
CA PHE A 125 -14.99 5.67 -8.35
C PHE A 125 -14.42 6.41 -9.56
N ASP A 126 -15.28 6.96 -10.41
CA ASP A 126 -14.85 7.61 -11.65
C ASP A 126 -14.14 8.94 -11.43
N LYS A 127 -14.44 9.63 -10.32
CA LYS A 127 -13.84 10.93 -9.97
C LYS A 127 -13.44 10.91 -8.51
N TYR A 128 -12.19 10.55 -8.23
CA TYR A 128 -11.69 10.41 -6.88
C TYR A 128 -10.43 11.22 -6.69
N GLY A 129 -10.25 11.76 -5.47
CA GLY A 129 -9.09 12.56 -5.13
C GLY A 129 -9.10 13.95 -5.76
N ILE A 130 -8.02 14.69 -5.58
CA ILE A 130 -7.90 16.08 -6.03
C ILE A 130 -7.78 16.21 -7.56
N GLU A 131 -7.35 15.15 -8.25
CA GLU A 131 -7.26 15.14 -9.71
C GLU A 131 -8.50 14.55 -10.39
N GLY A 132 -9.45 14.02 -9.62
CA GLY A 132 -10.65 13.41 -10.19
C GLY A 132 -10.38 12.18 -11.04
N ARG A 133 -9.42 11.34 -10.62
CA ARG A 133 -9.03 10.12 -11.33
C ARG A 133 -9.91 8.94 -10.96
N ARG A 134 -9.86 7.90 -11.78
CA ARG A 134 -10.57 6.66 -11.48
C ARG A 134 -9.78 5.83 -10.47
N PHE A 135 -10.42 5.47 -9.37
CA PHE A 135 -9.90 4.60 -8.33
C PHE A 135 -10.81 3.41 -8.13
N ARG A 136 -10.25 2.33 -7.63
CA ARG A 136 -10.99 1.09 -7.35
C ARG A 136 -10.84 0.76 -5.87
N LEU A 137 -11.96 0.42 -5.22
CA LEU A 137 -11.99 -0.03 -3.83
C LEU A 137 -11.69 -1.52 -3.78
N PHE A 138 -10.71 -1.91 -2.97
CA PHE A 138 -10.36 -3.30 -2.76
C PHE A 138 -10.47 -3.68 -1.29
N THR A 139 -10.84 -4.93 -1.03
CA THR A 139 -11.06 -5.44 0.32
C THR A 139 -10.56 -6.87 0.46
N ARG A 140 -10.17 -7.24 1.67
CA ARG A 140 -9.83 -8.61 2.02
C ARG A 140 -10.29 -8.92 3.43
N TYR A 141 -11.08 -9.99 3.57
CA TYR A 141 -11.44 -10.50 4.88
C TYR A 141 -10.45 -11.55 5.34
N HIS A 142 -10.15 -11.54 6.63
CA HIS A 142 -9.36 -12.62 7.25
C HIS A 142 -10.22 -13.86 7.39
N VAL A 143 -9.75 -14.94 6.83
CA VAL A 143 -10.47 -16.20 6.82
C VAL A 143 -9.89 -17.16 7.85
#